data_4757517f2945c7efa00fffc6740054d3
#
_entry.id   4757517f2945c7efa00fffc6740054d3
#
_cell.length_a   1.000
_cell.length_b   1.000
_cell.length_c   1.000
_cell.angle_alpha   90.00
_cell.angle_beta   90.00
_cell.angle_gamma   90.00
#
_symmetry.space_group_name_H-M   'P 1'
#
loop_
_entity.id
_entity.type
_entity.pdbx_description
1 polymer ?
#
loop_
_entity_poly.entity_id
_entity_poly.type
_entity_poly.pdbx_seq_one_letter_code
_entity_poly.pdbx_strand_id
1 'polypeptide(L)'
;MALINDINLTLSGGIKDLPYRLGFERYDEQGNLRTGKLERTGLNLNLSPKIGPYLKVDLNTKYYNLQNRFADGGAIGSAVVFDPSRPVKRDTTAYNGYFEWANSSQPLQLATKNPMGLLNQKEDLSSVNRFIGNVLLDFETPGLSDLHFFLNLGGDYSSSAGTVVIDSNAASVWTRRGVNNQYAMTKTNRLIATYFNYTKELKSLLSSMDVTGGYSFQHWSTESPTFPDINQRGDTIQKANPFDFFTENALMSFYGRLNYTFLDHYLLTATLRADGSSRFAPENRWGLFPSVAFAWRMSDLGIFNQIPSISNMKLRIGWGVTGQQDGIGDYSYLANYNQSTPSAYYQFGNNFLPMLRPQGFDANLKWEETSSTNIGLDYGFFQNRINGSIDYYKKKTYDLLAVIPTIAGTNFSDLILTNVGDLENEGVEWNINAVAIDNKEMNLEFGFNATWNRTTITKLTRVPDSTNQGILVGGISGGVGNTIQIHSVGYTPYTFYMYRQIYGSDGRPLEGKYWAPNVKVTISSPTAKDLQKDKNPIPTFYLGFFSNLRYKKWNAGF
;
A
#
# COMPACT_ATOMS: atom_id res chain seq x y z
N MET A 1 -21.92 -12.04 -15.45
CA MET A 1 -21.66 -10.61 -15.33
C MET A 1 -21.75 -10.28 -13.86
N ALA A 2 -20.72 -9.66 -13.27
CA ALA A 2 -20.78 -9.21 -11.88
C ALA A 2 -21.71 -7.99 -11.80
N LEU A 3 -22.61 -8.00 -10.82
CA LEU A 3 -23.56 -6.92 -10.59
C LEU A 3 -23.14 -6.13 -9.37
N ILE A 4 -23.13 -4.81 -9.49
CA ILE A 4 -22.87 -3.89 -8.38
C ILE A 4 -24.08 -2.97 -8.24
N ASN A 5 -24.62 -2.90 -7.03
CA ASN A 5 -25.63 -1.92 -6.64
C ASN A 5 -25.04 -1.03 -5.53
N ASP A 6 -25.10 0.28 -5.73
CA ASP A 6 -24.65 1.27 -4.76
C ASP A 6 -25.77 2.29 -4.54
N ILE A 7 -26.35 2.30 -3.35
CA ILE A 7 -27.44 3.18 -2.95
C ILE A 7 -26.96 4.08 -1.84
N ASN A 8 -26.92 5.38 -2.10
CA ASN A 8 -26.52 6.40 -1.15
C ASN A 8 -27.66 7.41 -0.93
N LEU A 9 -28.12 7.51 0.31
CA LEU A 9 -29.11 8.48 0.72
C LEU A 9 -28.45 9.50 1.68
N THR A 10 -28.57 10.77 1.39
CA THR A 10 -28.02 11.82 2.23
C THR A 10 -29.10 12.83 2.59
N LEU A 11 -29.23 13.10 3.88
CA LEU A 11 -30.03 14.18 4.43
C LEU A 11 -29.08 15.19 5.07
N SER A 12 -29.12 16.45 4.62
CA SER A 12 -28.32 17.52 5.18
C SER A 12 -29.17 18.76 5.43
N GLY A 13 -28.83 19.50 6.47
CA GLY A 13 -29.52 20.72 6.86
C GLY A 13 -28.79 21.47 7.95
N GLY A 14 -29.41 22.51 8.48
CA GLY A 14 -28.90 23.28 9.60
C GLY A 14 -30.07 23.80 10.46
N ILE A 15 -29.98 23.61 11.76
CA ILE A 15 -30.90 24.16 12.75
C ILE A 15 -30.12 25.16 13.60
N LYS A 16 -30.31 26.46 13.38
CA LYS A 16 -29.51 27.54 14.00
C LYS A 16 -28.00 27.27 13.78
N ASP A 17 -27.27 27.09 14.88
CA ASP A 17 -25.81 26.89 14.87
C ASP A 17 -25.40 25.40 14.81
N LEU A 18 -26.31 24.50 14.40
CA LEU A 18 -26.08 23.07 14.27
C LEU A 18 -26.26 22.60 12.81
N PRO A 19 -25.25 22.72 11.95
CA PRO A 19 -25.23 22.03 10.68
C PRO A 19 -25.14 20.50 10.90
N TYR A 20 -25.91 19.75 10.12
CA TYR A 20 -25.88 18.29 10.19
C TYR A 20 -25.91 17.65 8.81
N ARG A 21 -25.32 16.45 8.73
CA ARG A 21 -25.42 15.56 7.58
C ARG A 21 -25.56 14.13 8.07
N LEU A 22 -26.65 13.47 7.68
CA LEU A 22 -26.91 12.05 7.87
C LEU A 22 -26.79 11.35 6.52
N GLY A 23 -26.07 10.25 6.47
CA GLY A 23 -25.97 9.41 5.28
C GLY A 23 -26.28 7.95 5.61
N PHE A 24 -26.99 7.30 4.71
CA PHE A 24 -27.19 5.87 4.67
C PHE A 24 -26.60 5.34 3.38
N GLU A 25 -25.88 4.23 3.47
CA GLU A 25 -25.25 3.55 2.34
C GLU A 25 -25.64 2.07 2.35
N ARG A 26 -26.05 1.57 1.18
CA ARG A 26 -26.16 0.14 0.92
C ARG A 26 -25.39 -0.20 -0.35
N TYR A 27 -24.38 -1.05 -0.21
CA TYR A 27 -23.54 -1.53 -1.30
C TYR A 27 -23.63 -3.04 -1.38
N ASP A 28 -23.99 -3.57 -2.55
CA ASP A 28 -24.07 -4.99 -2.85
C ASP A 28 -23.23 -5.28 -4.10
N GLU A 29 -22.23 -6.14 -3.98
CA GLU A 29 -21.33 -6.52 -5.06
C GLU A 29 -21.28 -8.03 -5.23
N GLN A 30 -21.41 -8.50 -6.46
CA GLN A 30 -21.06 -9.85 -6.85
C GLN A 30 -19.65 -9.83 -7.46
N GLY A 31 -18.75 -10.64 -6.90
CA GLY A 31 -17.38 -10.74 -7.39
C GLY A 31 -17.30 -11.36 -8.79
N ASN A 32 -16.19 -11.14 -9.48
CA ASN A 32 -15.89 -11.76 -10.77
C ASN A 32 -15.76 -13.29 -10.66
N LEU A 33 -15.33 -13.80 -9.52
CA LEU A 33 -15.42 -15.22 -9.20
C LEU A 33 -16.82 -15.55 -8.68
N ARG A 34 -17.38 -16.63 -9.18
CA ARG A 34 -18.81 -17.01 -9.08
C ARG A 34 -19.37 -16.98 -7.65
N THR A 35 -18.59 -17.30 -6.64
CA THR A 35 -19.06 -17.38 -5.24
C THR A 35 -18.68 -16.16 -4.40
N GLY A 36 -17.91 -15.22 -4.96
CA GLY A 36 -17.53 -14.00 -4.27
C GLY A 36 -18.70 -13.03 -4.13
N LYS A 37 -18.93 -12.51 -2.92
CA LYS A 37 -19.98 -11.53 -2.63
C LYS A 37 -19.56 -10.60 -1.51
N LEU A 38 -19.88 -9.32 -1.63
CA LEU A 38 -19.74 -8.30 -0.59
C LEU A 38 -21.05 -7.54 -0.42
N GLU A 39 -21.53 -7.46 0.80
CA GLU A 39 -22.62 -6.58 1.21
C GLU A 39 -22.13 -5.62 2.27
N ARG A 40 -22.39 -4.35 2.11
CA ARG A 40 -22.05 -3.32 3.09
C ARG A 40 -23.26 -2.44 3.37
N THR A 41 -23.59 -2.29 4.65
CA THR A 41 -24.57 -1.32 5.12
C THR A 41 -23.86 -0.31 5.98
N GLY A 42 -24.02 0.98 5.70
CA GLY A 42 -23.31 2.06 6.37
C GLY A 42 -24.26 3.16 6.86
N LEU A 43 -23.90 3.73 7.99
CA LEU A 43 -24.48 4.95 8.53
C LEU A 43 -23.36 5.95 8.78
N ASN A 44 -23.54 7.19 8.39
CA ASN A 44 -22.62 8.27 8.70
C ASN A 44 -23.38 9.48 9.27
N LEU A 45 -22.77 10.11 10.27
CA LEU A 45 -23.27 11.30 10.92
C LEU A 45 -22.15 12.32 11.03
N ASN A 46 -22.40 13.51 10.49
CA ASN A 46 -21.53 14.67 10.65
C ASN A 46 -22.35 15.77 11.33
N LEU A 47 -21.82 16.32 12.42
CA LEU A 47 -22.37 17.45 13.15
C LEU A 47 -21.29 18.50 13.33
N SER A 48 -21.61 19.76 13.11
CA SER A 48 -20.66 20.87 13.28
C SER A 48 -21.26 22.01 14.11
N PRO A 49 -21.68 21.77 15.38
CA PRO A 49 -22.22 22.80 16.22
C PRO A 49 -21.20 23.87 16.59
N LYS A 50 -21.67 25.12 16.63
CA LYS A 50 -20.95 26.23 17.25
C LYS A 50 -21.50 26.48 18.65
N ILE A 51 -20.64 26.30 19.67
CA ILE A 51 -21.02 26.42 21.09
C ILE A 51 -20.50 27.77 21.62
N GLY A 52 -21.38 28.72 21.71
CA GLY A 52 -20.98 30.09 22.05
C GLY A 52 -20.12 30.74 20.95
N PRO A 53 -19.43 31.85 21.26
CA PRO A 53 -18.67 32.59 20.24
C PRO A 53 -17.31 31.97 19.89
N TYR A 54 -16.75 31.14 20.74
CA TYR A 54 -15.34 30.75 20.67
C TYR A 54 -15.08 29.25 20.41
N LEU A 55 -16.10 28.38 20.52
CA LEU A 55 -15.91 26.93 20.38
C LEU A 55 -16.72 26.40 19.21
N LYS A 56 -16.02 25.80 18.24
CA LYS A 56 -16.61 24.98 17.18
C LYS A 56 -16.27 23.52 17.45
N VAL A 57 -17.26 22.66 17.29
CA VAL A 57 -17.09 21.20 17.44
C VAL A 57 -17.43 20.54 16.11
N ASP A 58 -16.53 19.77 15.55
CA ASP A 58 -16.81 18.95 14.37
C ASP A 58 -16.81 17.48 14.79
N LEU A 59 -17.97 16.84 14.80
CA LEU A 59 -18.17 15.41 15.05
C LEU A 59 -18.39 14.70 13.73
N ASN A 60 -17.57 13.72 13.43
CA ASN A 60 -17.73 12.85 12.27
C ASN A 60 -17.73 11.39 12.73
N THR A 61 -18.79 10.66 12.42
CA THR A 61 -18.88 9.25 12.77
C THR A 61 -19.38 8.41 11.60
N LYS A 62 -18.87 7.20 11.48
CA LYS A 62 -19.29 6.22 10.48
C LYS A 62 -19.38 4.86 11.13
N TYR A 63 -20.44 4.15 10.85
CA TYR A 63 -20.61 2.76 11.23
C TYR A 63 -20.87 1.93 9.97
N TYR A 64 -20.18 0.80 9.86
CA TYR A 64 -20.36 -0.16 8.77
C TYR A 64 -20.57 -1.56 9.34
N ASN A 65 -21.54 -2.26 8.76
CA ASN A 65 -21.64 -3.71 8.82
C ASN A 65 -21.34 -4.27 7.43
N LEU A 66 -20.34 -5.15 7.34
CA LEU A 66 -19.95 -5.83 6.11
C LEU A 66 -20.20 -7.32 6.27
N GLN A 67 -20.79 -7.92 5.23
CA GLN A 67 -20.96 -9.37 5.08
C GLN A 67 -20.20 -9.79 3.83
N ASN A 68 -19.19 -10.66 3.99
CA ASN A 68 -18.38 -11.14 2.88
C ASN A 68 -18.59 -12.64 2.68
N ARG A 69 -18.58 -13.04 1.45
CA ARG A 69 -18.34 -14.42 1.03
C ARG A 69 -17.12 -14.43 0.12
N PHE A 70 -16.03 -15.03 0.57
CA PHE A 70 -14.78 -15.10 -0.18
C PHE A 70 -14.79 -16.31 -1.11
N ALA A 71 -14.59 -16.05 -2.41
CA ALA A 71 -14.35 -17.12 -3.37
C ALA A 71 -12.96 -17.72 -3.20
N ASP A 72 -12.77 -18.97 -3.59
CA ASP A 72 -11.45 -19.57 -3.61
C ASP A 72 -10.61 -19.02 -4.77
N GLY A 73 -9.64 -18.16 -4.47
CA GLY A 73 -8.72 -17.56 -5.44
C GLY A 73 -7.84 -18.59 -6.16
N GLY A 74 -7.59 -19.76 -5.56
CA GLY A 74 -6.86 -20.86 -6.17
C GLY A 74 -7.51 -21.40 -7.45
N ALA A 75 -8.82 -21.16 -7.63
CA ALA A 75 -9.54 -21.54 -8.83
C ALA A 75 -8.99 -20.87 -10.10
N ILE A 76 -8.46 -19.63 -10.02
CA ILE A 76 -7.86 -18.92 -11.15
C ILE A 76 -6.60 -19.65 -11.63
N GLY A 77 -5.67 -19.91 -10.72
CA GLY A 77 -4.44 -20.64 -11.04
C GLY A 77 -4.72 -22.05 -11.55
N SER A 78 -5.67 -22.74 -10.91
CA SER A 78 -6.12 -24.06 -11.38
C SER A 78 -6.69 -24.00 -12.79
N ALA A 79 -7.53 -23.01 -13.12
CA ALA A 79 -8.14 -22.89 -14.45
C ALA A 79 -7.12 -22.69 -15.58
N VAL A 80 -5.98 -22.02 -15.29
CA VAL A 80 -4.90 -21.77 -16.27
C VAL A 80 -4.19 -23.08 -16.68
N VAL A 81 -4.03 -24.01 -15.74
CA VAL A 81 -3.25 -25.25 -15.97
C VAL A 81 -4.11 -26.52 -15.99
N PHE A 82 -5.44 -26.38 -15.83
CA PHE A 82 -6.36 -27.51 -15.92
C PHE A 82 -6.49 -27.97 -17.37
N ASP A 83 -6.42 -29.29 -17.60
CA ASP A 83 -6.54 -29.87 -18.93
C ASP A 83 -7.95 -29.58 -19.53
N PRO A 84 -8.06 -28.80 -20.61
CA PRO A 84 -9.35 -28.40 -21.20
C PRO A 84 -10.09 -29.57 -21.85
N SER A 85 -9.44 -30.70 -22.09
CA SER A 85 -10.09 -31.93 -22.62
C SER A 85 -10.87 -32.69 -21.55
N ARG A 86 -10.74 -32.32 -20.27
CA ARG A 86 -11.41 -33.00 -19.17
C ARG A 86 -12.75 -32.33 -18.86
N PRO A 87 -13.81 -33.10 -18.57
CA PRO A 87 -15.09 -32.53 -18.20
C PRO A 87 -15.01 -31.88 -16.83
N VAL A 88 -15.80 -30.82 -16.61
CA VAL A 88 -15.93 -30.17 -15.28
C VAL A 88 -16.59 -31.13 -14.29
N LYS A 89 -17.58 -31.89 -14.74
CA LYS A 89 -18.31 -32.87 -13.92
C LYS A 89 -18.29 -34.25 -14.58
N ARG A 90 -18.43 -35.28 -13.75
CA ARG A 90 -18.63 -36.68 -14.13
C ARG A 90 -19.90 -37.21 -13.46
N ASP A 91 -20.48 -38.23 -14.04
CA ASP A 91 -21.59 -38.96 -13.44
C ASP A 91 -21.07 -39.90 -12.34
N THR A 92 -20.74 -39.33 -11.19
CA THR A 92 -20.22 -40.02 -10.00
C THR A 92 -20.51 -39.21 -8.75
N THR A 93 -20.61 -39.88 -7.61
CA THR A 93 -20.76 -39.23 -6.31
C THR A 93 -19.40 -38.82 -5.70
N ALA A 94 -18.30 -39.36 -6.23
CA ALA A 94 -16.96 -38.99 -5.78
C ALA A 94 -16.71 -37.51 -6.07
N TYR A 95 -16.09 -36.80 -5.11
CA TYR A 95 -15.76 -35.39 -5.18
C TYR A 95 -16.96 -34.49 -5.53
N ASN A 96 -18.18 -34.89 -5.12
CA ASN A 96 -19.45 -34.25 -5.44
C ASN A 96 -19.68 -34.09 -6.95
N GLY A 97 -19.23 -35.08 -7.73
CA GLY A 97 -19.36 -35.11 -9.19
C GLY A 97 -18.32 -34.27 -9.95
N TYR A 98 -17.40 -33.59 -9.30
CA TYR A 98 -16.32 -32.88 -9.99
C TYR A 98 -15.25 -33.84 -10.49
N PHE A 99 -14.74 -33.60 -11.70
CA PHE A 99 -13.62 -34.35 -12.21
C PHE A 99 -12.36 -34.04 -11.40
N GLU A 100 -11.70 -35.08 -10.91
CA GLU A 100 -10.39 -34.97 -10.25
C GLU A 100 -9.47 -36.09 -10.71
N TRP A 101 -8.17 -35.83 -10.79
CA TRP A 101 -7.18 -36.88 -10.98
C TRP A 101 -7.08 -37.71 -9.71
N ALA A 102 -7.34 -38.98 -9.83
CA ALA A 102 -7.36 -39.89 -8.70
C ALA A 102 -6.65 -41.21 -9.04
N ASN A 103 -6.05 -41.84 -8.04
CA ASN A 103 -5.56 -43.20 -8.10
C ASN A 103 -6.51 -44.07 -7.27
N SER A 104 -7.22 -45.00 -7.92
CA SER A 104 -8.28 -45.81 -7.32
C SER A 104 -9.40 -44.93 -6.72
N SER A 105 -9.39 -44.67 -5.41
CA SER A 105 -10.40 -43.89 -4.69
C SER A 105 -9.86 -42.63 -4.04
N GLN A 106 -8.58 -42.28 -4.21
CA GLN A 106 -7.96 -41.12 -3.59
C GLN A 106 -7.49 -40.11 -4.62
N PRO A 107 -7.77 -38.80 -4.41
CA PRO A 107 -7.30 -37.77 -5.31
C PRO A 107 -5.79 -37.64 -5.24
N LEU A 108 -5.16 -37.42 -6.39
CA LEU A 108 -3.71 -37.14 -6.45
C LEU A 108 -3.45 -35.78 -5.79
N GLN A 109 -2.63 -35.78 -4.73
CA GLN A 109 -2.39 -34.59 -3.92
C GLN A 109 -1.77 -33.43 -4.70
N LEU A 110 -0.79 -33.74 -5.56
CA LEU A 110 -0.06 -32.75 -6.36
C LEU A 110 -0.73 -32.40 -7.70
N ALA A 111 -1.79 -33.10 -8.08
CA ALA A 111 -2.51 -32.78 -9.29
C ALA A 111 -3.35 -31.51 -9.13
N THR A 112 -3.44 -30.74 -10.21
CA THR A 112 -4.32 -29.55 -10.28
C THR A 112 -5.75 -29.94 -9.94
N LYS A 113 -6.37 -29.22 -9.01
CA LYS A 113 -7.76 -29.45 -8.60
C LYS A 113 -8.73 -28.83 -9.59
N ASN A 114 -9.93 -29.37 -9.66
CA ASN A 114 -10.99 -28.81 -10.52
C ASN A 114 -11.34 -27.38 -10.07
N PRO A 115 -11.21 -26.37 -10.95
CA PRO A 115 -11.46 -24.96 -10.55
C PRO A 115 -12.91 -24.71 -10.10
N MET A 116 -13.88 -25.41 -10.70
CA MET A 116 -15.29 -25.31 -10.26
C MET A 116 -15.56 -26.05 -8.96
N GLY A 117 -14.81 -27.14 -8.70
CA GLY A 117 -14.80 -27.82 -7.41
C GLY A 117 -14.29 -26.90 -6.30
N LEU A 118 -13.17 -26.22 -6.52
CA LEU A 118 -12.61 -25.25 -5.55
C LEU A 118 -13.63 -24.15 -5.22
N LEU A 119 -14.30 -23.59 -6.22
CA LEU A 119 -15.28 -22.50 -5.99
C LEU A 119 -16.55 -22.96 -5.27
N ASN A 120 -17.08 -24.13 -5.58
CA ASN A 120 -18.41 -24.51 -5.12
C ASN A 120 -18.40 -25.41 -3.87
N GLN A 121 -17.26 -26.02 -3.52
CA GLN A 121 -17.12 -26.88 -2.34
C GLN A 121 -16.53 -26.13 -1.13
N LYS A 122 -16.20 -24.83 -1.27
CA LYS A 122 -15.75 -23.95 -0.20
C LYS A 122 -16.78 -22.87 0.08
N GLU A 123 -17.09 -22.68 1.34
CA GLU A 123 -17.83 -21.54 1.86
C GLU A 123 -16.98 -20.83 2.91
N ASP A 124 -16.66 -19.57 2.67
CA ASP A 124 -15.83 -18.72 3.52
C ASP A 124 -16.62 -17.43 3.76
N LEU A 125 -17.23 -17.35 4.94
CA LEU A 125 -18.13 -16.27 5.32
C LEU A 125 -17.48 -15.41 6.40
N SER A 126 -17.61 -14.10 6.29
CA SER A 126 -17.12 -13.15 7.27
C SER A 126 -18.11 -12.03 7.52
N SER A 127 -18.30 -11.69 8.79
CA SER A 127 -19.04 -10.50 9.23
C SER A 127 -18.07 -9.53 9.90
N VAL A 128 -18.12 -8.25 9.50
CA VAL A 128 -17.28 -7.20 10.08
C VAL A 128 -18.17 -6.05 10.54
N ASN A 129 -18.03 -5.65 11.80
CA ASN A 129 -18.60 -4.43 12.33
C ASN A 129 -17.48 -3.41 12.53
N ARG A 130 -17.61 -2.22 11.95
CA ARG A 130 -16.59 -1.18 12.08
C ARG A 130 -17.22 0.15 12.44
N PHE A 131 -16.67 0.78 13.45
CA PHE A 131 -17.00 2.13 13.87
C PHE A 131 -15.78 3.02 13.72
N ILE A 132 -15.92 4.13 12.98
CA ILE A 132 -14.90 5.16 12.81
C ILE A 132 -15.51 6.47 13.28
N GLY A 133 -14.79 7.20 14.14
CA GLY A 133 -15.27 8.49 14.59
C GLY A 133 -14.14 9.41 15.01
N ASN A 134 -14.38 10.71 14.84
CA ASN A 134 -13.53 11.73 15.43
C ASN A 134 -14.34 12.91 15.91
N VAL A 135 -13.82 13.57 16.93
CA VAL A 135 -14.28 14.86 17.45
C VAL A 135 -13.12 15.83 17.35
N LEU A 136 -13.30 16.90 16.57
CA LEU A 136 -12.38 18.02 16.50
C LEU A 136 -13.00 19.21 17.24
N LEU A 137 -12.32 19.69 18.27
CA LEU A 137 -12.63 20.92 18.97
C LEU A 137 -11.72 22.01 18.42
N ASP A 138 -12.29 23.12 17.97
CA ASP A 138 -11.61 24.34 17.53
C ASP A 138 -11.99 25.47 18.49
N PHE A 139 -11.04 25.91 19.29
CA PHE A 139 -11.20 26.98 20.27
C PHE A 139 -10.47 28.22 19.82
N GLU A 140 -11.25 29.27 19.48
CA GLU A 140 -10.76 30.62 19.19
C GLU A 140 -10.44 31.34 20.49
N THR A 141 -9.25 31.93 20.62
CA THR A 141 -8.81 32.61 21.84
C THR A 141 -9.55 33.94 22.03
N PRO A 142 -10.26 34.15 23.14
CA PRO A 142 -10.93 35.40 23.40
C PRO A 142 -9.96 36.59 23.37
N GLY A 143 -10.27 37.61 22.56
CA GLY A 143 -9.42 38.79 22.40
C GLY A 143 -8.20 38.64 21.50
N LEU A 144 -7.95 37.43 20.99
CA LEU A 144 -6.87 37.13 20.03
C LEU A 144 -7.38 36.13 18.98
N SER A 145 -8.28 36.57 18.13
CA SER A 145 -8.94 35.74 17.09
C SER A 145 -7.97 35.15 16.04
N ASP A 146 -6.74 35.65 16.01
CA ASP A 146 -5.68 35.12 15.16
C ASP A 146 -5.11 33.78 15.70
N LEU A 147 -5.43 33.39 16.96
CA LEU A 147 -4.91 32.21 17.65
C LEU A 147 -6.02 31.18 17.95
N HIS A 148 -5.88 30.00 17.38
CA HIS A 148 -6.77 28.89 17.60
C HIS A 148 -6.05 27.71 18.27
N PHE A 149 -6.74 27.03 19.18
CA PHE A 149 -6.30 25.76 19.75
C PHE A 149 -7.21 24.63 19.31
N PHE A 150 -6.61 23.55 18.89
CA PHE A 150 -7.32 22.38 18.39
C PHE A 150 -7.07 21.16 19.27
N LEU A 151 -8.13 20.38 19.52
CA LEU A 151 -8.05 19.05 20.08
C LEU A 151 -8.84 18.09 19.19
N ASN A 152 -8.14 17.11 18.61
CA ASN A 152 -8.72 16.07 17.79
C ASN A 152 -8.61 14.72 18.52
N LEU A 153 -9.77 14.10 18.80
CA LEU A 153 -9.88 12.78 19.39
C LEU A 153 -10.48 11.85 18.34
N GLY A 154 -9.74 10.84 17.92
CA GLY A 154 -10.16 9.89 16.90
C GLY A 154 -10.15 8.44 17.37
N GLY A 155 -11.04 7.64 16.82
CA GLY A 155 -11.11 6.20 17.06
C GLY A 155 -11.59 5.43 15.83
N ASP A 156 -10.99 4.26 15.61
CA ASP A 156 -11.41 3.29 14.60
C ASP A 156 -11.39 1.91 15.25
N TYR A 157 -12.55 1.34 15.43
CA TYR A 157 -12.75 0.02 16.02
C TYR A 157 -13.38 -0.91 15.00
N SER A 158 -12.75 -2.05 14.74
CA SER A 158 -13.22 -3.08 13.82
C SER A 158 -13.20 -4.44 14.49
N SER A 159 -14.35 -5.10 14.54
CA SER A 159 -14.48 -6.48 15.02
C SER A 159 -15.00 -7.35 13.89
N SER A 160 -14.27 -8.41 13.58
CA SER A 160 -14.60 -9.37 12.54
C SER A 160 -14.64 -10.80 13.06
N ALA A 161 -15.56 -11.60 12.53
CA ALA A 161 -15.62 -13.04 12.78
C ALA A 161 -16.06 -13.74 11.49
N GLY A 162 -15.58 -14.96 11.30
CA GLY A 162 -15.92 -15.73 10.11
C GLY A 162 -15.72 -17.22 10.28
N THR A 163 -16.19 -17.96 9.28
CA THR A 163 -16.12 -19.41 9.19
C THR A 163 -15.64 -19.85 7.83
N VAL A 164 -14.81 -20.88 7.78
CA VAL A 164 -14.40 -21.55 6.55
C VAL A 164 -14.88 -22.99 6.60
N VAL A 165 -15.80 -23.33 5.72
CA VAL A 165 -16.31 -24.69 5.54
C VAL A 165 -15.90 -25.21 4.18
N ILE A 166 -15.24 -26.38 4.12
CA ILE A 166 -14.93 -27.08 2.88
C ILE A 166 -15.46 -28.50 2.99
N ASP A 167 -16.23 -28.91 1.98
CA ASP A 167 -16.89 -30.22 1.95
C ASP A 167 -15.88 -31.37 2.13
N SER A 168 -16.29 -32.38 2.91
CA SER A 168 -15.47 -33.58 3.18
C SER A 168 -15.13 -34.41 1.96
N ASN A 169 -15.93 -34.29 0.88
CA ASN A 169 -15.68 -34.92 -0.42
C ASN A 169 -14.81 -34.05 -1.35
N ALA A 170 -14.45 -32.83 -0.95
CA ALA A 170 -13.59 -31.99 -1.77
C ALA A 170 -12.18 -32.58 -1.90
N ALA A 171 -11.70 -32.74 -3.13
CA ALA A 171 -10.38 -33.32 -3.40
C ALA A 171 -9.23 -32.49 -2.81
N SER A 172 -9.41 -31.20 -2.61
CA SER A 172 -8.41 -30.30 -2.03
C SER A 172 -8.11 -30.59 -0.56
N VAL A 173 -9.08 -31.16 0.18
CA VAL A 173 -8.99 -31.44 1.62
C VAL A 173 -9.40 -32.89 1.97
N TRP A 174 -9.34 -33.79 0.99
CA TRP A 174 -9.80 -35.17 1.12
C TRP A 174 -9.18 -35.92 2.30
N THR A 175 -7.87 -35.80 2.47
CA THR A 175 -7.12 -36.53 3.51
C THR A 175 -7.52 -36.13 4.92
N ARG A 176 -7.95 -34.88 5.12
CA ARG A 176 -8.40 -34.36 6.40
C ARG A 176 -9.92 -34.42 6.60
N ARG A 177 -10.67 -34.86 5.60
CA ARG A 177 -12.14 -35.02 5.61
C ARG A 177 -12.88 -33.69 5.79
N GLY A 178 -12.49 -32.70 4.97
CA GLY A 178 -13.12 -31.38 4.99
C GLY A 178 -12.49 -30.39 5.98
N VAL A 179 -13.08 -29.22 6.08
CA VAL A 179 -12.71 -28.12 6.97
C VAL A 179 -13.96 -27.53 7.60
N ASN A 180 -13.90 -27.17 8.87
CA ASN A 180 -14.93 -26.38 9.56
C ASN A 180 -14.26 -25.47 10.60
N ASN A 181 -13.54 -24.48 10.11
CA ASN A 181 -12.73 -23.60 10.92
C ASN A 181 -13.41 -22.25 11.18
N GLN A 182 -13.04 -21.63 12.29
CA GLN A 182 -13.45 -20.30 12.67
C GLN A 182 -12.24 -19.37 12.70
N TYR A 183 -12.49 -18.08 12.49
CA TYR A 183 -11.51 -17.03 12.69
C TYR A 183 -12.18 -15.77 13.21
N ALA A 184 -11.45 -14.98 13.97
CA ALA A 184 -11.90 -13.68 14.43
C ALA A 184 -10.72 -12.73 14.59
N MET A 185 -10.99 -11.43 14.49
CA MET A 185 -9.98 -10.38 14.65
C MET A 185 -10.64 -9.10 15.13
N THR A 186 -10.03 -8.46 16.11
CA THR A 186 -10.38 -7.12 16.55
C THR A 186 -9.21 -6.19 16.30
N LYS A 187 -9.48 -5.05 15.65
CA LYS A 187 -8.50 -3.97 15.43
C LYS A 187 -8.99 -2.70 16.08
N THR A 188 -8.10 -2.04 16.81
CA THR A 188 -8.38 -0.76 17.44
C THR A 188 -7.29 0.24 17.06
N ASN A 189 -7.71 1.43 16.62
CA ASN A 189 -6.82 2.56 16.40
C ASN A 189 -7.37 3.76 17.19
N ARG A 190 -6.51 4.43 17.95
CA ARG A 190 -6.84 5.59 18.78
C ARG A 190 -5.90 6.74 18.43
N LEU A 191 -6.46 7.93 18.26
CA LEU A 191 -5.73 9.16 17.94
C LEU A 191 -6.06 10.24 18.97
N ILE A 192 -5.02 10.89 19.46
CA ILE A 192 -5.11 12.18 20.17
C ILE A 192 -4.16 13.12 19.48
N ALA A 193 -4.65 14.26 19.00
CA ALA A 193 -3.80 15.31 18.45
C ALA A 193 -4.23 16.66 19.02
N THR A 194 -3.26 17.42 19.50
CA THR A 194 -3.47 18.79 19.97
C THR A 194 -2.47 19.72 19.32
N TYR A 195 -2.95 20.86 18.84
CA TYR A 195 -2.09 21.84 18.20
C TYR A 195 -2.71 23.24 18.30
N PHE A 196 -1.85 24.22 18.17
CA PHE A 196 -2.27 25.59 17.95
C PHE A 196 -2.01 26.02 16.50
N ASN A 197 -2.80 26.96 16.04
CA ASN A 197 -2.55 27.67 14.78
C ASN A 197 -2.66 29.17 15.06
N TYR A 198 -1.64 29.93 14.64
CA TYR A 198 -1.60 31.38 14.73
C TYR A 198 -1.43 31.97 13.33
N THR A 199 -2.44 32.66 12.84
CA THR A 199 -2.45 33.29 11.52
C THR A 199 -2.45 34.80 11.67
N LYS A 200 -1.47 35.49 11.07
CA LYS A 200 -1.32 36.94 11.20
C LYS A 200 -1.00 37.63 9.89
N GLU A 201 -1.79 38.68 9.56
CA GLU A 201 -1.42 39.63 8.53
C GLU A 201 -0.51 40.71 9.11
N LEU A 202 0.68 40.86 8.56
CA LEU A 202 1.69 41.85 8.92
C LEU A 202 1.67 43.00 7.89
N LYS A 203 0.65 43.82 7.92
CA LYS A 203 0.37 44.87 6.89
C LYS A 203 1.56 45.81 6.68
N SER A 204 2.30 46.17 7.75
CA SER A 204 3.49 47.03 7.65
C SER A 204 4.66 46.38 6.92
N LEU A 205 4.69 45.04 6.85
CA LEU A 205 5.71 44.24 6.16
C LEU A 205 5.19 43.68 4.83
N LEU A 206 3.96 44.05 4.42
CA LEU A 206 3.30 43.49 3.23
C LEU A 206 3.40 41.93 3.20
N SER A 207 3.14 41.31 4.35
CA SER A 207 3.33 39.88 4.52
C SER A 207 2.24 39.26 5.38
N SER A 208 2.10 37.95 5.26
CA SER A 208 1.27 37.11 6.14
C SER A 208 2.07 35.93 6.65
N MET A 209 1.75 35.48 7.85
CA MET A 209 2.33 34.28 8.42
C MET A 209 1.25 33.39 9.03
N ASP A 210 1.48 32.09 8.94
CA ASP A 210 0.70 31.04 9.57
C ASP A 210 1.66 30.11 10.29
N VAL A 211 1.51 29.99 11.60
CA VAL A 211 2.37 29.17 12.47
C VAL A 211 1.52 28.10 13.12
N THR A 212 1.88 26.85 12.91
CA THR A 212 1.26 25.70 13.57
C THR A 212 2.29 24.98 14.42
N GLY A 213 1.94 24.60 15.63
CA GLY A 213 2.77 23.76 16.49
C GLY A 213 1.90 22.78 17.25
N GLY A 214 2.35 21.54 17.36
CA GLY A 214 1.49 20.52 17.94
C GLY A 214 2.16 19.21 18.31
N TYR A 215 1.32 18.38 18.90
CA TYR A 215 1.60 17.04 19.36
C TYR A 215 0.53 16.09 18.84
N SER A 216 0.92 14.87 18.49
CA SER A 216 -0.01 13.78 18.21
C SER A 216 0.49 12.46 18.79
N PHE A 217 -0.46 11.64 19.23
CA PHE A 217 -0.22 10.27 19.66
C PHE A 217 -1.25 9.37 18.98
N GLN A 218 -0.76 8.31 18.36
CA GLN A 218 -1.60 7.30 17.73
C GLN A 218 -1.20 5.92 18.20
N HIS A 219 -2.17 5.09 18.51
CA HIS A 219 -1.98 3.73 19.00
C HIS A 219 -2.83 2.76 18.22
N TRP A 220 -2.21 1.69 17.75
CA TRP A 220 -2.86 0.58 17.04
C TRP A 220 -2.70 -0.69 17.83
N SER A 221 -3.76 -1.50 17.91
CA SER A 221 -3.71 -2.85 18.41
C SER A 221 -4.52 -3.80 17.54
N THR A 222 -4.05 -5.03 17.47
CA THR A 222 -4.72 -6.13 16.76
C THR A 222 -4.75 -7.34 17.70
N GLU A 223 -5.93 -7.91 17.87
CA GLU A 223 -6.15 -9.12 18.67
C GLU A 223 -6.87 -10.15 17.80
N SER A 224 -6.36 -11.38 17.78
CA SER A 224 -6.99 -12.50 17.08
C SER A 224 -7.00 -13.72 18.00
N PRO A 225 -8.17 -14.10 18.52
CA PRO A 225 -8.30 -15.32 19.29
C PRO A 225 -7.96 -16.53 18.43
N THR A 226 -7.42 -17.56 19.05
CA THR A 226 -7.06 -18.79 18.39
C THR A 226 -8.20 -19.80 18.47
N PHE A 227 -8.41 -20.53 17.38
CA PHE A 227 -9.42 -21.58 17.29
C PHE A 227 -8.76 -22.91 16.92
N PRO A 228 -9.34 -24.05 17.34
CA PRO A 228 -8.86 -25.34 16.90
C PRO A 228 -9.09 -25.51 15.39
N ASP A 229 -8.20 -26.24 14.73
CA ASP A 229 -8.41 -26.70 13.37
C ASP A 229 -9.29 -27.96 13.38
N ILE A 230 -10.48 -27.87 12.80
CA ILE A 230 -11.53 -28.92 12.88
C ILE A 230 -11.91 -29.35 11.46
N ASN A 231 -12.07 -30.65 11.25
CA ASN A 231 -12.63 -31.16 10.01
C ASN A 231 -14.16 -31.04 9.98
N GLN A 232 -14.78 -31.31 8.84
CA GLN A 232 -16.24 -31.21 8.70
C GLN A 232 -17.01 -32.25 9.54
N ARG A 233 -16.36 -33.28 10.04
CA ARG A 233 -16.98 -34.30 10.91
C ARG A 233 -16.94 -33.91 12.40
N GLY A 234 -16.26 -32.83 12.75
CA GLY A 234 -16.08 -32.38 14.12
C GLY A 234 -14.82 -32.90 14.81
N ASP A 235 -13.97 -33.66 14.09
CA ASP A 235 -12.71 -34.15 14.67
C ASP A 235 -11.70 -32.98 14.72
N THR A 236 -11.03 -32.80 15.83
CA THR A 236 -9.95 -31.82 16.00
C THR A 236 -8.69 -32.33 15.31
N ILE A 237 -8.27 -31.68 14.24
CA ILE A 237 -7.02 -31.97 13.52
C ILE A 237 -5.85 -31.35 14.27
N GLN A 238 -6.01 -30.11 14.77
CA GLN A 238 -5.03 -29.41 15.59
C GLN A 238 -5.72 -28.63 16.69
N LYS A 239 -5.22 -28.72 17.91
CA LYS A 239 -5.71 -27.91 19.03
C LYS A 239 -5.41 -26.44 18.80
N ALA A 240 -6.24 -25.56 19.35
CA ALA A 240 -5.95 -24.12 19.38
C ALA A 240 -4.61 -23.85 20.06
N ASN A 241 -3.91 -22.85 19.59
CA ASN A 241 -2.75 -22.32 20.34
C ASN A 241 -3.26 -21.81 21.69
N PRO A 242 -2.60 -22.12 22.83
CA PRO A 242 -3.02 -21.62 24.13
C PRO A 242 -2.90 -20.11 24.30
N PHE A 243 -2.21 -19.43 23.38
CA PHE A 243 -2.00 -17.98 23.40
C PHE A 243 -2.69 -17.35 22.19
N ASP A 244 -3.58 -16.41 22.45
CA ASP A 244 -4.15 -15.56 21.42
C ASP A 244 -3.07 -14.67 20.80
N PHE A 245 -3.24 -14.35 19.53
CA PHE A 245 -2.36 -13.40 18.87
C PHE A 245 -2.73 -11.98 19.28
N PHE A 246 -1.78 -11.26 19.86
CA PHE A 246 -1.91 -9.86 20.20
C PHE A 246 -0.67 -9.08 19.75
N THR A 247 -0.89 -7.94 19.11
CA THR A 247 0.17 -7.01 18.74
C THR A 247 -0.30 -5.57 18.85
N GLU A 248 0.61 -4.69 19.24
CA GLU A 248 0.34 -3.26 19.35
C GLU A 248 1.55 -2.42 18.98
N ASN A 249 1.31 -1.24 18.46
CA ASN A 249 2.33 -0.23 18.25
C ASN A 249 1.79 1.17 18.48
N ALA A 250 2.69 2.11 18.75
CA ALA A 250 2.37 3.50 18.97
C ALA A 250 3.33 4.42 18.22
N LEU A 251 2.80 5.55 17.78
CA LEU A 251 3.53 6.65 17.18
C LEU A 251 3.24 7.94 17.94
N MET A 252 4.29 8.60 18.41
CA MET A 252 4.23 9.90 19.08
C MET A 252 4.96 10.93 18.23
N SER A 253 4.39 12.11 18.07
CA SER A 253 4.94 13.12 17.18
C SER A 253 4.86 14.51 17.79
N PHE A 254 5.93 15.28 17.60
CA PHE A 254 5.96 16.72 17.83
C PHE A 254 6.28 17.41 16.52
N TYR A 255 5.57 18.48 16.22
CA TYR A 255 5.77 19.19 14.95
C TYR A 255 5.57 20.68 15.05
N GLY A 256 6.30 21.40 14.20
CA GLY A 256 6.11 22.83 13.96
C GLY A 256 6.13 23.13 12.48
N ARG A 257 5.29 24.05 12.03
CA ARG A 257 5.20 24.52 10.65
C ARG A 257 5.06 26.01 10.61
N LEU A 258 5.82 26.63 9.72
CA LEU A 258 5.71 28.06 9.36
C LEU A 258 5.35 28.15 7.88
N ASN A 259 4.28 28.86 7.54
CA ASN A 259 4.03 29.38 6.22
C ASN A 259 4.19 30.89 6.27
N TYR A 260 5.01 31.45 5.39
CA TYR A 260 5.25 32.88 5.30
C TYR A 260 5.10 33.35 3.87
N THR A 261 4.25 34.34 3.66
CA THR A 261 4.03 34.96 2.35
C THR A 261 4.49 36.41 2.43
N PHE A 262 5.37 36.80 1.50
CA PHE A 262 5.89 38.15 1.39
C PHE A 262 5.53 38.74 0.04
N LEU A 263 4.97 39.98 0.06
CA LEU A 263 4.52 40.71 -1.11
C LEU A 263 3.53 39.93 -1.99
N ASP A 264 2.83 38.93 -1.45
CA ASP A 264 1.99 37.98 -2.17
C ASP A 264 2.70 37.16 -3.29
N HIS A 265 4.00 37.40 -3.53
CA HIS A 265 4.78 36.77 -4.58
C HIS A 265 5.73 35.69 -4.08
N TYR A 266 6.24 35.83 -2.89
CA TYR A 266 7.23 34.94 -2.32
C TYR A 266 6.61 34.13 -1.18
N LEU A 267 6.55 32.82 -1.34
CA LEU A 267 5.97 31.92 -0.36
C LEU A 267 7.04 30.99 0.18
N LEU A 268 7.20 30.95 1.48
CA LEU A 268 8.10 30.06 2.19
C LEU A 268 7.30 29.15 3.12
N THR A 269 7.52 27.85 3.03
CA THR A 269 7.02 26.88 4.01
C THR A 269 8.21 26.17 4.64
N ALA A 270 8.27 26.14 5.98
CA ALA A 270 9.24 25.34 6.71
C ALA A 270 8.51 24.44 7.71
N THR A 271 8.91 23.19 7.79
CA THR A 271 8.33 22.21 8.73
C THR A 271 9.44 21.43 9.41
N LEU A 272 9.29 21.21 10.70
CA LEU A 272 10.13 20.29 11.47
C LEU A 272 9.21 19.33 12.22
N ARG A 273 9.46 18.03 12.07
CA ARG A 273 8.68 16.98 12.74
C ARG A 273 9.62 15.96 13.36
N ALA A 274 9.38 15.62 14.62
CA ALA A 274 10.03 14.55 15.33
C ALA A 274 9.00 13.45 15.61
N ASP A 275 9.24 12.24 15.11
CA ASP A 275 8.35 11.08 15.26
C ASP A 275 9.06 9.98 16.05
N GLY A 276 8.43 9.51 17.13
CA GLY A 276 8.88 8.40 17.94
C GLY A 276 7.98 7.18 17.77
N SER A 277 8.53 6.08 17.26
CA SER A 277 7.80 4.84 17.03
C SER A 277 8.22 3.73 18.00
N SER A 278 7.22 3.01 18.54
CA SER A 278 7.46 1.83 19.40
C SER A 278 7.97 0.61 18.64
N ARG A 279 8.03 0.64 17.31
CA ARG A 279 8.57 -0.44 16.48
C ARG A 279 10.08 -0.54 16.51
N PHE A 280 10.75 0.48 17.09
CA PHE A 280 12.20 0.55 17.21
C PHE A 280 12.65 0.45 18.66
N ALA A 281 13.88 0.00 18.85
CA ALA A 281 14.55 0.05 20.15
C ALA A 281 14.63 1.50 20.69
N PRO A 282 14.71 1.71 22.00
CA PRO A 282 14.71 3.05 22.60
C PRO A 282 15.70 4.02 21.98
N GLU A 283 16.89 3.55 21.60
CA GLU A 283 17.98 4.33 21.02
C GLU A 283 17.71 4.82 19.61
N ASN A 284 16.87 4.08 18.82
CA ASN A 284 16.58 4.35 17.41
C ASN A 284 15.13 4.80 17.18
N ARG A 285 14.39 5.02 18.26
CA ARG A 285 12.94 5.27 18.24
C ARG A 285 12.56 6.55 17.53
N TRP A 286 13.38 7.60 17.68
CA TRP A 286 13.09 8.94 17.20
C TRP A 286 13.72 9.24 15.85
N GLY A 287 12.90 9.65 14.87
CA GLY A 287 13.32 10.24 13.62
C GLY A 287 13.01 11.74 13.56
N LEU A 288 13.88 12.50 12.89
CA LEU A 288 13.69 13.94 12.68
C LEU A 288 13.52 14.24 11.20
N PHE A 289 12.41 14.87 10.84
CA PHE A 289 11.97 15.05 9.45
C PHE A 289 11.78 16.53 9.14
N PRO A 290 12.86 17.25 8.74
CA PRO A 290 12.79 18.63 8.30
C PRO A 290 12.30 18.73 6.86
N SER A 291 11.61 19.85 6.55
CA SER A 291 11.31 20.22 5.16
C SER A 291 11.29 21.72 4.98
N VAL A 292 11.65 22.18 3.78
CA VAL A 292 11.56 23.58 3.37
C VAL A 292 11.10 23.64 1.92
N ALA A 293 10.18 24.54 1.62
CA ALA A 293 9.70 24.81 0.26
C ALA A 293 9.64 26.31 0.04
N PHE A 294 10.05 26.73 -1.15
CA PHE A 294 9.96 28.11 -1.62
C PHE A 294 9.19 28.14 -2.94
N ALA A 295 8.28 29.11 -3.05
CA ALA A 295 7.59 29.35 -4.32
C ALA A 295 7.62 30.84 -4.65
N TRP A 296 7.86 31.13 -5.91
CA TRP A 296 7.92 32.47 -6.45
C TRP A 296 6.91 32.66 -7.58
N ARG A 297 5.91 33.50 -7.37
CA ARG A 297 4.93 33.90 -8.38
C ARG A 297 5.54 34.99 -9.26
N MET A 298 6.20 34.61 -10.33
CA MET A 298 6.89 35.54 -11.23
C MET A 298 5.90 36.36 -12.06
N SER A 299 4.77 35.77 -12.46
CA SER A 299 3.74 36.43 -13.26
C SER A 299 3.17 37.69 -12.62
N ASP A 300 3.24 37.81 -11.30
CA ASP A 300 2.69 38.96 -10.57
C ASP A 300 3.65 40.18 -10.59
N LEU A 301 4.87 40.00 -11.13
CA LEU A 301 5.82 41.09 -11.32
C LEU A 301 5.44 41.94 -12.55
N GLY A 302 5.52 43.25 -12.45
CA GLY A 302 5.12 44.19 -13.49
C GLY A 302 5.78 43.97 -14.86
N ILE A 303 6.94 43.30 -14.91
CA ILE A 303 7.63 42.92 -16.16
C ILE A 303 6.80 41.93 -17.02
N PHE A 304 6.06 41.04 -16.40
CA PHE A 304 5.20 40.08 -17.10
C PHE A 304 3.90 40.68 -17.59
N ASN A 305 3.44 41.82 -17.00
CA ASN A 305 2.28 42.55 -17.47
C ASN A 305 2.47 43.10 -18.90
N GLN A 306 3.72 43.22 -19.35
CA GLN A 306 4.06 43.65 -20.73
C GLN A 306 4.02 42.49 -21.75
N ILE A 307 3.79 41.26 -21.29
CA ILE A 307 3.70 40.06 -22.13
C ILE A 307 2.31 39.44 -22.00
N PRO A 308 1.30 39.93 -22.76
CA PRO A 308 -0.10 39.51 -22.60
C PRO A 308 -0.35 38.00 -22.80
N SER A 309 0.59 37.31 -23.45
CA SER A 309 0.49 35.87 -23.67
C SER A 309 0.80 35.02 -22.39
N ILE A 310 1.49 35.58 -21.40
CA ILE A 310 1.82 34.89 -20.14
C ILE A 310 0.75 35.25 -19.11
N SER A 311 0.02 34.25 -18.64
CA SER A 311 -1.06 34.42 -17.66
C SER A 311 -0.65 33.95 -16.26
N ASN A 312 0.27 33.00 -16.17
CA ASN A 312 0.79 32.47 -14.93
C ASN A 312 2.22 31.96 -15.14
N MET A 313 3.11 32.30 -14.20
CA MET A 313 4.46 31.76 -14.16
C MET A 313 4.90 31.67 -12.70
N LYS A 314 5.14 30.43 -12.20
CA LYS A 314 5.48 30.22 -10.79
C LYS A 314 6.60 29.17 -10.70
N LEU A 315 7.71 29.57 -10.12
CA LEU A 315 8.81 28.67 -9.77
C LEU A 315 8.57 28.06 -8.38
N ARG A 316 8.82 26.77 -8.24
CA ARG A 316 8.75 26.03 -6.98
C ARG A 316 10.05 25.26 -6.75
N ILE A 317 10.58 25.34 -5.53
CA ILE A 317 11.74 24.59 -5.09
C ILE A 317 11.41 24.02 -3.73
N GLY A 318 11.58 22.73 -3.55
CA GLY A 318 11.31 22.06 -2.28
C GLY A 318 12.37 21.02 -1.96
N TRP A 319 12.64 20.90 -0.68
CA TRP A 319 13.45 19.84 -0.13
C TRP A 319 12.83 19.36 1.18
N GLY A 320 12.92 18.05 1.44
CA GLY A 320 12.47 17.51 2.73
C GLY A 320 12.89 16.07 2.91
N VAL A 321 12.89 15.65 4.17
CA VAL A 321 13.12 14.28 4.60
C VAL A 321 11.83 13.67 5.13
N THR A 322 11.53 12.45 4.72
CA THR A 322 10.40 11.66 5.24
C THR A 322 10.90 10.34 5.78
N GLY A 323 10.31 9.88 6.89
CA GLY A 323 10.59 8.59 7.49
C GLY A 323 9.55 7.54 7.10
N GLN A 324 9.99 6.30 6.99
CA GLN A 324 9.15 5.13 6.74
C GLN A 324 9.42 4.05 7.79
N GLN A 325 8.36 3.48 8.35
CA GLN A 325 8.40 2.38 9.31
C GLN A 325 7.54 1.17 8.89
N ASP A 326 6.82 1.27 7.77
CA ASP A 326 5.99 0.18 7.28
C ASP A 326 6.87 -0.98 6.81
N GLY A 327 6.39 -2.21 6.99
CA GLY A 327 7.18 -3.42 6.72
C GLY A 327 8.02 -3.91 7.91
N ILE A 328 8.09 -3.14 9.02
CA ILE A 328 8.69 -3.57 10.28
C ILE A 328 7.59 -4.13 11.18
N GLY A 329 7.75 -5.35 11.69
CA GLY A 329 6.86 -5.91 12.71
C GLY A 329 6.98 -5.16 14.03
N ASP A 330 5.92 -5.15 14.82
CA ASP A 330 5.83 -4.34 16.04
C ASP A 330 6.92 -4.63 17.07
N TYR A 331 7.53 -5.84 17.03
CA TYR A 331 8.56 -6.30 17.97
C TYR A 331 9.82 -6.83 17.27
N SER A 332 10.08 -6.45 16.02
CA SER A 332 11.18 -6.99 15.21
C SER A 332 12.58 -6.68 15.76
N TYR A 333 12.71 -5.70 16.65
CA TYR A 333 13.96 -5.35 17.31
C TYR A 333 14.25 -6.21 18.56
N LEU A 334 13.28 -7.03 19.00
CA LEU A 334 13.41 -7.90 20.17
C LEU A 334 13.75 -9.33 19.79
N ALA A 335 14.49 -10.01 20.65
CA ALA A 335 14.69 -11.45 20.55
C ALA A 335 13.37 -12.18 20.87
N ASN A 336 12.75 -12.74 19.85
CA ASN A 336 11.48 -13.45 19.95
C ASN A 336 11.65 -14.95 19.71
N TYR A 337 10.69 -15.72 20.22
CA TYR A 337 10.60 -17.16 20.00
C TYR A 337 9.27 -17.51 19.36
N ASN A 338 9.33 -18.33 18.32
CA ASN A 338 8.14 -18.93 17.72
C ASN A 338 7.98 -20.36 18.19
N GLN A 339 6.75 -20.79 18.35
CA GLN A 339 6.43 -22.20 18.55
C GLN A 339 6.69 -22.96 17.25
N SER A 340 7.32 -24.12 17.36
CA SER A 340 7.56 -25.01 16.20
C SER A 340 6.24 -25.49 15.60
N THR A 341 6.29 -25.87 14.32
CA THR A 341 5.15 -26.49 13.64
C THR A 341 4.77 -27.84 14.29
N PRO A 342 3.52 -28.30 14.16
CA PRO A 342 3.07 -29.57 14.73
C PRO A 342 3.88 -30.81 14.32
N SER A 343 4.63 -30.71 13.22
CA SER A 343 5.52 -31.78 12.74
C SER A 343 6.92 -31.75 13.35
N ALA A 344 7.25 -30.75 14.17
CA ALA A 344 8.56 -30.55 14.77
C ALA A 344 8.46 -30.51 16.30
N TYR A 345 8.02 -31.62 16.90
CA TYR A 345 7.98 -31.82 18.34
C TYR A 345 9.28 -32.45 18.84
N TYR A 346 9.65 -32.09 20.06
CA TYR A 346 10.67 -32.81 20.81
C TYR A 346 10.00 -33.98 21.55
N GLN A 347 10.45 -35.20 21.31
CA GLN A 347 9.96 -36.39 22.00
C GLN A 347 10.72 -36.58 23.32
N PHE A 348 9.97 -36.51 24.42
CA PHE A 348 10.49 -36.82 25.76
C PHE A 348 9.71 -38.01 26.34
N GLY A 349 10.28 -39.20 26.29
CA GLY A 349 9.57 -40.44 26.54
C GLY A 349 8.43 -40.63 25.54
N ASN A 350 7.20 -40.76 26.05
CA ASN A 350 5.98 -40.86 25.23
C ASN A 350 5.28 -39.50 25.02
N ASN A 351 5.88 -38.42 25.48
CA ASN A 351 5.32 -37.07 25.31
C ASN A 351 6.00 -36.35 24.17
N PHE A 352 5.20 -35.74 23.29
CA PHE A 352 5.66 -34.89 22.22
C PHE A 352 5.42 -33.44 22.64
N LEU A 353 6.50 -32.70 22.92
CA LEU A 353 6.46 -31.32 23.39
C LEU A 353 6.74 -30.34 22.26
N PRO A 354 5.96 -29.26 22.12
CA PRO A 354 6.27 -28.21 21.15
C PRO A 354 7.58 -27.52 21.55
N MET A 355 8.42 -27.28 20.55
CA MET A 355 9.67 -26.56 20.75
C MET A 355 9.49 -25.08 20.49
N LEU A 356 10.19 -24.23 21.26
CA LEU A 356 10.33 -22.82 20.97
C LEU A 356 11.59 -22.62 20.11
N ARG A 357 11.42 -21.99 18.96
CA ARG A 357 12.50 -21.67 18.05
C ARG A 357 12.79 -20.17 18.10
N PRO A 358 14.03 -19.75 18.42
CA PRO A 358 14.38 -18.35 18.41
C PRO A 358 14.35 -17.81 16.97
N GLN A 359 13.91 -16.55 16.84
CA GLN A 359 13.91 -15.84 15.55
C GLN A 359 15.15 -14.95 15.43
N GLY A 360 15.53 -14.69 14.19
CA GLY A 360 16.50 -13.67 13.89
C GLY A 360 15.93 -12.27 14.19
N PHE A 361 16.74 -11.40 14.78
CA PHE A 361 16.37 -10.03 15.08
C PHE A 361 17.54 -9.07 14.86
N ASP A 362 17.24 -7.80 14.64
CA ASP A 362 18.23 -6.72 14.63
C ASP A 362 17.80 -5.64 15.64
N ALA A 363 18.52 -5.56 16.77
CA ALA A 363 18.25 -4.54 17.79
C ALA A 363 18.52 -3.10 17.29
N ASN A 364 19.24 -2.94 16.17
CA ASN A 364 19.59 -1.63 15.62
C ASN A 364 18.65 -1.17 14.49
N LEU A 365 17.50 -1.83 14.35
CA LEU A 365 16.48 -1.38 13.39
C LEU A 365 16.13 0.09 13.64
N LYS A 366 16.10 0.86 12.56
CA LYS A 366 15.80 2.30 12.56
C LYS A 366 14.92 2.72 11.40
N TRP A 367 14.54 3.98 11.39
CA TRP A 367 13.76 4.56 10.31
C TRP A 367 14.49 4.42 8.96
N GLU A 368 13.72 4.02 7.95
CA GLU A 368 14.09 4.22 6.56
C GLU A 368 13.81 5.68 6.20
N GLU A 369 14.78 6.39 5.64
CA GLU A 369 14.66 7.82 5.38
C GLU A 369 14.75 8.12 3.89
N THR A 370 13.85 8.98 3.40
CA THR A 370 13.90 9.46 2.02
C THR A 370 14.07 10.97 2.00
N SER A 371 15.22 11.43 1.49
CA SER A 371 15.47 12.82 1.14
C SER A 371 14.98 13.10 -0.27
N SER A 372 14.08 14.07 -0.41
CA SER A 372 13.47 14.48 -1.69
C SER A 372 13.84 15.92 -2.01
N THR A 373 14.29 16.18 -3.23
CA THR A 373 14.40 17.51 -3.82
C THR A 373 13.48 17.62 -5.04
N ASN A 374 12.71 18.68 -5.13
CA ASN A 374 11.82 18.96 -6.26
C ASN A 374 12.05 20.38 -6.75
N ILE A 375 12.11 20.57 -8.08
CA ILE A 375 12.14 21.88 -8.75
C ILE A 375 11.04 21.85 -9.80
N GLY A 376 10.08 22.75 -9.70
CA GLY A 376 8.92 22.80 -10.57
C GLY A 376 8.66 24.19 -11.13
N LEU A 377 8.18 24.24 -12.35
CA LEU A 377 7.71 25.45 -13.03
C LEU A 377 6.26 25.27 -13.44
N ASP A 378 5.37 26.03 -12.83
CA ASP A 378 3.98 26.14 -13.28
C ASP A 378 3.89 27.25 -14.33
N TYR A 379 3.18 27.01 -15.42
CA TYR A 379 3.02 27.96 -16.51
C TYR A 379 1.57 28.04 -16.98
N GLY A 380 1.21 29.22 -17.45
CA GLY A 380 -0.09 29.48 -18.08
C GLY A 380 0.05 30.54 -19.17
N PHE A 381 -0.54 30.27 -20.32
CA PHE A 381 -0.52 31.16 -21.49
C PHE A 381 -1.94 31.46 -21.99
N PHE A 382 -2.10 32.61 -22.64
CA PHE A 382 -3.35 33.01 -23.30
C PHE A 382 -4.57 32.94 -22.37
N GLN A 383 -4.50 33.63 -21.21
CA GLN A 383 -5.54 33.62 -20.17
C GLN A 383 -5.77 32.20 -19.61
N ASN A 384 -4.67 31.44 -19.40
CA ASN A 384 -4.65 30.05 -18.94
C ASN A 384 -5.34 29.05 -19.89
N ARG A 385 -5.58 29.41 -21.16
CA ARG A 385 -6.07 28.45 -22.16
C ARG A 385 -5.09 27.32 -22.41
N ILE A 386 -3.80 27.58 -22.24
CA ILE A 386 -2.74 26.57 -22.20
C ILE A 386 -2.09 26.72 -20.82
N ASN A 387 -2.13 25.67 -20.02
CA ASN A 387 -1.50 25.66 -18.70
C ASN A 387 -0.91 24.29 -18.39
N GLY A 388 -0.01 24.25 -17.43
CA GLY A 388 0.63 23.00 -17.01
C GLY A 388 1.77 23.22 -16.05
N SER A 389 2.53 22.17 -15.82
CA SER A 389 3.78 22.21 -15.05
C SER A 389 4.85 21.32 -15.65
N ILE A 390 6.09 21.64 -15.31
CA ILE A 390 7.27 20.80 -15.53
C ILE A 390 7.94 20.67 -14.17
N ASP A 391 8.11 19.44 -13.71
CA ASP A 391 8.71 19.12 -12.42
C ASP A 391 9.91 18.19 -12.62
N TYR A 392 11.04 18.53 -12.06
CA TYR A 392 12.18 17.62 -11.88
C TYR A 392 12.26 17.24 -10.42
N TYR A 393 12.41 15.95 -10.15
CA TYR A 393 12.64 15.47 -8.80
C TYR A 393 13.82 14.51 -8.70
N LYS A 394 14.47 14.56 -7.55
CA LYS A 394 15.46 13.56 -7.13
C LYS A 394 15.19 13.13 -5.71
N LYS A 395 15.05 11.82 -5.52
CA LYS A 395 14.84 11.18 -4.21
C LYS A 395 15.98 10.23 -3.91
N LYS A 396 16.45 10.26 -2.67
CA LYS A 396 17.44 9.30 -2.17
C LYS A 396 16.87 8.66 -0.92
N THR A 397 16.67 7.36 -0.98
CA THR A 397 16.24 6.57 0.16
C THR A 397 17.45 5.87 0.75
N TYR A 398 17.63 6.03 2.04
CA TYR A 398 18.70 5.46 2.84
C TYR A 398 18.15 4.45 3.81
N ASP A 399 19.01 3.50 4.20
CA ASP A 399 18.69 2.52 5.22
C ASP A 399 17.41 1.70 4.90
N LEU A 400 17.21 1.38 3.61
CA LEU A 400 16.13 0.52 3.16
C LEU A 400 16.09 -0.79 3.93
N LEU A 401 14.91 -1.18 4.33
CA LEU A 401 14.66 -2.46 4.98
C LEU A 401 14.78 -3.60 3.96
N ALA A 402 15.65 -4.54 4.23
CA ALA A 402 15.81 -5.74 3.44
C ALA A 402 16.05 -6.97 4.32
N VAL A 403 15.55 -8.12 3.86
CA VAL A 403 15.89 -9.42 4.45
C VAL A 403 17.19 -9.89 3.81
N ILE A 404 18.23 -10.01 4.59
CA ILE A 404 19.57 -10.40 4.13
C ILE A 404 20.08 -11.64 4.85
N PRO A 405 20.98 -12.42 4.22
CA PRO A 405 21.70 -13.49 4.89
C PRO A 405 22.60 -12.95 6.01
N THR A 406 22.67 -13.68 7.11
CA THR A 406 23.57 -13.39 8.24
C THR A 406 24.82 -14.24 8.17
N ILE A 407 25.89 -13.75 8.79
CA ILE A 407 27.10 -14.56 8.99
C ILE A 407 26.75 -15.70 9.96
N ALA A 408 27.17 -16.91 9.65
CA ALA A 408 26.92 -18.09 10.49
C ALA A 408 27.36 -17.85 11.94
N GLY A 409 26.47 -18.16 12.89
CA GLY A 409 26.73 -18.00 14.32
C GLY A 409 26.56 -16.58 14.89
N THR A 410 26.22 -15.58 14.07
CA THR A 410 26.02 -14.18 14.56
C THR A 410 24.55 -13.86 14.89
N ASN A 411 23.61 -14.71 14.49
CA ASN A 411 22.20 -14.54 14.79
C ASN A 411 21.51 -15.91 14.91
N PHE A 412 20.28 -15.94 15.40
CA PHE A 412 19.47 -17.17 15.56
C PHE A 412 18.84 -17.66 14.26
N SER A 413 18.91 -16.87 13.19
CA SER A 413 18.45 -17.21 11.86
C SER A 413 19.52 -16.90 10.83
N ASP A 414 19.51 -17.62 9.72
CA ASP A 414 20.34 -17.36 8.55
C ASP A 414 19.88 -16.14 7.73
N LEU A 415 18.68 -15.62 8.02
CA LEU A 415 18.10 -14.42 7.41
C LEU A 415 17.58 -13.46 8.48
N ILE A 416 17.88 -12.18 8.35
CA ILE A 416 17.34 -11.12 9.23
C ILE A 416 16.81 -9.94 8.41
N LEU A 417 15.76 -9.32 8.94
CA LEU A 417 15.32 -7.99 8.49
C LEU A 417 16.23 -6.93 9.11
N THR A 418 16.83 -6.08 8.29
CA THR A 418 17.74 -5.03 8.74
C THR A 418 17.77 -3.86 7.77
N ASN A 419 18.25 -2.70 8.23
CA ASN A 419 18.49 -1.53 7.40
C ASN A 419 19.84 -1.67 6.69
N VAL A 420 19.82 -1.83 5.36
CA VAL A 420 21.07 -2.12 4.63
C VAL A 420 21.15 -1.52 3.23
N GLY A 421 20.02 -1.18 2.62
CA GLY A 421 19.96 -0.73 1.22
C GLY A 421 19.90 0.78 1.07
N ASP A 422 20.38 1.29 -0.07
CA ASP A 422 20.15 2.66 -0.51
C ASP A 422 19.64 2.65 -1.96
N LEU A 423 18.76 3.60 -2.29
CA LEU A 423 18.12 3.70 -3.59
C LEU A 423 18.02 5.16 -4.02
N GLU A 424 18.33 5.42 -5.27
CA GLU A 424 18.08 6.72 -5.91
C GLU A 424 16.93 6.61 -6.92
N ASN A 425 16.06 7.60 -6.91
CA ASN A 425 15.00 7.77 -7.89
C ASN A 425 15.03 9.21 -8.40
N GLU A 426 15.06 9.39 -9.72
CA GLU A 426 15.01 10.70 -10.37
C GLU A 426 14.05 10.67 -11.54
N GLY A 427 13.44 11.82 -11.84
CA GLY A 427 12.51 11.89 -12.94
C GLY A 427 12.11 13.30 -13.33
N VAL A 428 11.47 13.38 -14.49
CA VAL A 428 10.84 14.58 -15.01
C VAL A 428 9.38 14.28 -15.28
N GLU A 429 8.50 15.11 -14.74
CA GLU A 429 7.07 15.07 -14.97
C GLU A 429 6.65 16.33 -15.72
N TRP A 430 5.91 16.15 -16.80
CA TRP A 430 5.34 17.23 -17.58
C TRP A 430 3.86 17.00 -17.78
N ASN A 431 3.07 18.02 -17.47
CA ASN A 431 1.66 18.04 -17.80
C ASN A 431 1.33 19.33 -18.58
N ILE A 432 0.40 19.22 -19.51
CA ILE A 432 -0.15 20.32 -20.27
C ILE A 432 -1.65 20.11 -20.46
N ASN A 433 -2.42 21.16 -20.20
CA ASN A 433 -3.84 21.23 -20.52
C ASN A 433 -4.08 22.37 -21.49
N ALA A 434 -4.89 22.13 -22.49
CA ALA A 434 -5.21 23.11 -23.53
C ALA A 434 -6.71 23.18 -23.78
N VAL A 435 -7.29 24.36 -23.60
CA VAL A 435 -8.67 24.66 -23.96
C VAL A 435 -8.69 25.15 -25.40
N ALA A 436 -8.97 24.23 -26.32
CA ALA A 436 -8.97 24.51 -27.75
C ALA A 436 -10.17 25.37 -28.15
N ILE A 437 -11.35 25.05 -27.62
CA ILE A 437 -12.59 25.77 -27.87
C ILE A 437 -13.25 26.05 -26.53
N ASP A 438 -13.66 27.30 -26.33
CA ASP A 438 -14.45 27.71 -25.18
C ASP A 438 -15.46 28.78 -25.58
N ASN A 439 -16.70 28.36 -25.77
CA ASN A 439 -17.82 29.26 -26.04
C ASN A 439 -19.09 28.72 -25.36
N LYS A 440 -20.21 29.44 -25.49
CA LYS A 440 -21.48 29.12 -24.78
C LYS A 440 -22.02 27.72 -25.13
N GLU A 441 -21.79 27.24 -26.35
CA GLU A 441 -22.35 25.97 -26.83
C GLU A 441 -21.36 24.81 -26.75
N MET A 442 -20.04 25.11 -26.86
CA MET A 442 -19.01 24.11 -26.99
C MET A 442 -17.79 24.46 -26.14
N ASN A 443 -17.30 23.48 -25.39
CA ASN A 443 -16.00 23.52 -24.73
C ASN A 443 -15.24 22.25 -25.11
N LEU A 444 -14.01 22.40 -25.59
CA LEU A 444 -13.13 21.28 -25.97
C LEU A 444 -11.79 21.47 -25.29
N GLU A 445 -11.44 20.49 -24.48
CA GLU A 445 -10.20 20.45 -23.70
C GLU A 445 -9.37 19.21 -24.09
N PHE A 446 -8.06 19.40 -24.11
CA PHE A 446 -7.08 18.34 -24.25
C PHE A 446 -6.11 18.39 -23.09
N GLY A 447 -5.74 17.23 -22.58
CA GLY A 447 -4.66 17.11 -21.61
C GLY A 447 -3.68 16.03 -22.03
N PHE A 448 -2.42 16.32 -21.76
CA PHE A 448 -1.32 15.39 -21.97
C PHE A 448 -0.40 15.41 -20.75
N ASN A 449 0.02 14.24 -20.31
CA ASN A 449 1.05 14.09 -19.31
C ASN A 449 2.11 13.11 -19.78
N ALA A 450 3.34 13.41 -19.42
CA ALA A 450 4.49 12.58 -19.72
C ALA A 450 5.38 12.53 -18.47
N THR A 451 5.78 11.35 -18.08
CA THR A 451 6.72 11.12 -16.98
C THR A 451 7.86 10.26 -17.47
N TRP A 452 9.07 10.76 -17.29
CA TRP A 452 10.28 9.96 -17.34
C TRP A 452 10.75 9.67 -15.94
N ASN A 453 11.08 8.42 -15.63
CA ASN A 453 11.46 7.97 -14.30
C ASN A 453 12.60 6.95 -14.37
N ARG A 454 13.59 7.09 -13.51
CA ARG A 454 14.70 6.16 -13.35
C ARG A 454 14.94 5.87 -11.87
N THR A 455 14.96 4.59 -11.54
CA THR A 455 15.26 4.11 -10.18
C THR A 455 16.53 3.26 -10.24
N THR A 456 17.46 3.47 -9.30
CA THR A 456 18.74 2.74 -9.25
C THR A 456 19.05 2.36 -7.80
N ILE A 457 19.37 1.10 -7.57
CA ILE A 457 19.89 0.62 -6.29
C ILE A 457 21.35 1.07 -6.18
N THR A 458 21.69 1.79 -5.14
CA THR A 458 23.05 2.32 -4.95
C THR A 458 23.85 1.53 -3.91
N LYS A 459 23.15 0.79 -3.01
CA LYS A 459 23.78 -0.02 -1.97
C LYS A 459 22.90 -1.20 -1.58
N LEU A 460 23.49 -2.36 -1.26
CA LEU A 460 22.79 -3.58 -0.80
C LEU A 460 23.50 -4.29 0.36
N THR A 461 24.65 -3.81 0.80
CA THR A 461 25.44 -4.43 1.87
C THR A 461 25.92 -3.38 2.84
N ARG A 462 26.07 -3.72 4.13
CA ARG A 462 26.61 -2.79 5.15
C ARG A 462 28.06 -2.44 4.85
N VAL A 463 28.85 -3.41 4.43
CA VAL A 463 30.24 -3.22 3.99
C VAL A 463 30.28 -3.42 2.48
N PRO A 464 30.95 -2.54 1.72
CA PRO A 464 31.10 -2.71 0.29
C PRO A 464 31.69 -4.08 -0.05
N ASP A 465 30.98 -4.85 -0.86
CA ASP A 465 31.38 -6.18 -1.32
C ASP A 465 31.17 -6.28 -2.84
N SER A 466 32.28 -6.21 -3.57
CA SER A 466 32.28 -6.31 -5.03
C SER A 466 31.92 -7.73 -5.55
N THR A 467 31.94 -8.74 -4.70
CA THR A 467 31.56 -10.12 -5.04
C THR A 467 30.07 -10.35 -4.90
N ASN A 468 29.34 -9.46 -4.21
CA ASN A 468 27.90 -9.55 -4.03
C ASN A 468 27.17 -9.33 -5.35
N GLN A 469 26.57 -10.38 -5.90
CA GLN A 469 25.80 -10.30 -7.14
C GLN A 469 24.45 -9.59 -6.98
N GLY A 470 23.91 -9.54 -5.76
CA GLY A 470 22.62 -9.00 -5.42
C GLY A 470 21.68 -10.02 -4.75
N ILE A 471 20.43 -9.62 -4.56
CA ILE A 471 19.38 -10.42 -3.91
C ILE A 471 18.49 -11.01 -5.02
N LEU A 472 18.45 -12.33 -5.13
CA LEU A 472 17.61 -13.04 -6.10
C LEU A 472 16.13 -12.93 -5.69
N VAL A 473 15.26 -12.55 -6.63
CA VAL A 473 13.82 -12.36 -6.44
C VAL A 473 13.02 -12.83 -7.67
N GLY A 474 11.70 -12.79 -7.61
CA GLY A 474 10.86 -13.14 -8.75
C GLY A 474 10.80 -14.64 -9.00
N GLY A 475 10.34 -15.42 -8.01
CA GLY A 475 10.08 -16.85 -8.15
C GLY A 475 9.09 -17.16 -9.27
N ILE A 476 9.27 -18.28 -9.98
CA ILE A 476 8.40 -18.73 -11.06
C ILE A 476 7.56 -19.92 -10.63
N SER A 477 6.33 -19.98 -11.11
CA SER A 477 5.43 -21.11 -10.89
C SER A 477 5.99 -22.37 -11.57
N GLY A 478 6.02 -23.48 -10.84
CA GLY A 478 6.57 -24.75 -11.33
C GLY A 478 8.10 -24.85 -11.31
N GLY A 479 8.80 -23.78 -10.98
CA GLY A 479 10.27 -23.76 -10.86
C GLY A 479 10.71 -23.58 -9.42
N VAL A 480 10.47 -24.54 -8.55
CA VAL A 480 10.78 -24.44 -7.11
C VAL A 480 12.24 -24.03 -6.89
N GLY A 481 12.41 -22.91 -6.16
CA GLY A 481 13.73 -22.33 -5.87
C GLY A 481 14.36 -21.54 -7.01
N ASN A 482 13.73 -21.47 -8.19
CA ASN A 482 14.22 -20.67 -9.30
C ASN A 482 13.63 -19.27 -9.27
N THR A 483 14.49 -18.29 -9.57
CA THR A 483 14.16 -16.87 -9.67
C THR A 483 14.60 -16.34 -11.03
N ILE A 484 13.91 -15.32 -11.53
CA ILE A 484 14.20 -14.70 -12.82
C ILE A 484 14.60 -13.23 -12.73
N GLN A 485 14.65 -12.69 -11.52
CA GLN A 485 14.97 -11.28 -11.26
C GLN A 485 16.00 -11.14 -10.14
N ILE A 486 16.63 -9.97 -10.08
CA ILE A 486 17.63 -9.66 -9.07
C ILE A 486 17.54 -8.18 -8.66
N HIS A 487 17.72 -7.91 -7.37
CA HIS A 487 18.09 -6.59 -6.88
C HIS A 487 19.61 -6.50 -6.85
N SER A 488 20.20 -5.60 -7.65
CA SER A 488 21.65 -5.46 -7.76
C SER A 488 22.06 -4.00 -7.83
N VAL A 489 23.20 -3.68 -7.22
CA VAL A 489 23.78 -2.32 -7.24
C VAL A 489 24.04 -1.87 -8.68
N GLY A 490 23.67 -0.63 -8.99
CA GLY A 490 23.78 -0.03 -10.34
C GLY A 490 22.60 -0.33 -11.26
N TYR A 491 21.65 -1.16 -10.85
CA TYR A 491 20.48 -1.56 -11.63
C TYR A 491 19.18 -1.13 -10.99
N THR A 492 18.13 -1.10 -11.80
CA THR A 492 16.73 -0.91 -11.36
C THR A 492 16.28 -2.12 -10.53
N PRO A 493 15.49 -1.95 -9.45
CA PRO A 493 14.86 -3.07 -8.75
C PRO A 493 14.13 -4.01 -9.72
N TYR A 494 14.14 -5.32 -9.41
CA TYR A 494 13.50 -6.35 -10.23
C TYR A 494 14.09 -6.50 -11.65
N THR A 495 15.35 -6.10 -11.87
CA THR A 495 16.04 -6.35 -13.14
C THR A 495 16.02 -7.84 -13.45
N PHE A 496 15.66 -8.21 -14.69
CA PHE A 496 15.69 -9.61 -15.11
C PHE A 496 17.12 -10.16 -15.08
N TYR A 497 17.27 -11.33 -14.50
CA TYR A 497 18.53 -12.03 -14.35
C TYR A 497 18.37 -13.45 -14.87
N MET A 498 18.65 -13.62 -16.17
CA MET A 498 18.35 -14.86 -16.88
C MET A 498 19.31 -15.06 -18.07
N TYR A 499 19.24 -16.23 -18.69
CA TYR A 499 19.95 -16.51 -19.92
C TYR A 499 19.33 -15.73 -21.08
N ARG A 500 20.15 -15.12 -21.92
CA ARG A 500 19.68 -14.36 -23.09
C ARG A 500 19.47 -15.30 -24.27
N GLN A 501 18.22 -15.53 -24.63
CA GLN A 501 17.77 -16.39 -25.73
C GLN A 501 18.27 -15.88 -27.09
N ILE A 502 18.69 -16.83 -27.98
CA ILE A 502 18.95 -16.56 -29.38
C ILE A 502 17.71 -16.85 -30.21
N TYR A 503 17.43 -16.01 -31.19
CA TYR A 503 16.33 -16.17 -32.12
C TYR A 503 16.87 -16.43 -33.53
N GLY A 504 16.20 -17.32 -34.29
CA GLY A 504 16.47 -17.58 -35.68
C GLY A 504 16.05 -16.41 -36.59
N SER A 505 16.36 -16.52 -37.87
CA SER A 505 15.96 -15.55 -38.88
C SER A 505 14.42 -15.47 -39.08
N ASP A 506 13.70 -16.48 -38.66
CA ASP A 506 12.24 -16.58 -38.66
C ASP A 506 11.60 -15.94 -37.41
N GLY A 507 12.39 -15.38 -36.49
CA GLY A 507 11.95 -14.79 -35.24
C GLY A 507 11.59 -15.78 -34.14
N ARG A 508 11.81 -17.09 -34.36
CA ARG A 508 11.55 -18.13 -33.35
C ARG A 508 12.76 -18.34 -32.45
N PRO A 509 12.57 -18.68 -31.17
CA PRO A 509 13.68 -18.99 -30.29
C PRO A 509 14.39 -20.27 -30.77
N LEU A 510 15.72 -20.23 -30.81
CA LEU A 510 16.53 -21.42 -31.03
C LEU A 510 16.67 -22.15 -29.68
N GLU A 511 15.95 -23.24 -29.52
CA GLU A 511 15.91 -24.00 -28.28
C GLU A 511 17.30 -24.44 -27.85
N GLY A 512 17.63 -24.28 -26.58
CA GLY A 512 18.94 -24.65 -26.00
C GLY A 512 20.10 -23.74 -26.46
N LYS A 513 19.86 -22.63 -27.14
CA LYS A 513 20.89 -21.69 -27.61
C LYS A 513 20.78 -20.34 -26.93
N TYR A 514 21.86 -19.90 -26.32
CA TYR A 514 21.91 -18.65 -25.55
C TYR A 514 23.15 -17.83 -25.92
N TRP A 515 23.08 -16.51 -25.68
CA TRP A 515 24.24 -15.63 -25.81
C TRP A 515 25.10 -15.68 -24.55
N ALA A 516 26.43 -15.81 -24.73
CA ALA A 516 27.38 -15.60 -23.65
C ALA A 516 27.33 -14.15 -23.14
N PRO A 517 27.59 -13.90 -21.84
CA PRO A 517 27.66 -12.56 -21.30
C PRO A 517 28.67 -11.68 -22.02
N ASN A 518 28.24 -10.46 -22.40
CA ASN A 518 29.08 -9.41 -23.01
C ASN A 518 29.74 -9.74 -24.36
N VAL A 519 29.49 -10.91 -24.93
CA VAL A 519 30.05 -11.33 -26.24
C VAL A 519 28.96 -12.00 -27.08
N LYS A 520 29.09 -11.87 -28.42
CA LYS A 520 28.18 -12.53 -29.37
C LYS A 520 28.64 -13.98 -29.68
N VAL A 521 28.80 -14.78 -28.63
CA VAL A 521 29.16 -16.21 -28.76
C VAL A 521 27.99 -17.04 -28.27
N THR A 522 27.66 -18.08 -29.03
CA THR A 522 26.55 -19.00 -28.70
C THR A 522 26.98 -20.00 -27.64
N ILE A 523 26.15 -20.20 -26.63
CA ILE A 523 26.30 -21.24 -25.60
C ILE A 523 25.15 -22.23 -25.74
N SER A 524 25.46 -23.53 -25.66
CA SER A 524 24.46 -24.62 -25.69
C SER A 524 24.24 -25.26 -24.31
N SER A 525 25.13 -25.01 -23.36
CA SER A 525 25.07 -25.55 -21.99
C SER A 525 25.38 -24.42 -21.01
N PRO A 526 24.40 -23.50 -20.78
CA PRO A 526 24.62 -22.37 -19.90
C PRO A 526 24.78 -22.80 -18.46
N THR A 527 25.59 -22.06 -17.71
CA THR A 527 25.82 -22.21 -16.28
C THR A 527 25.36 -20.95 -15.55
N ALA A 528 25.32 -20.95 -14.22
CA ALA A 528 24.96 -19.76 -13.43
C ALA A 528 25.82 -18.52 -13.75
N LYS A 529 27.05 -18.71 -14.29
CA LYS A 529 27.93 -17.60 -14.72
C LYS A 529 27.47 -16.93 -16.00
N ASP A 530 26.58 -17.56 -16.74
CA ASP A 530 26.07 -17.07 -18.02
C ASP A 530 24.74 -16.31 -17.86
N LEU A 531 24.24 -16.18 -16.63
CA LEU A 531 23.09 -15.33 -16.32
C LEU A 531 23.45 -13.85 -16.54
N GLN A 532 22.56 -13.12 -17.15
CA GLN A 532 22.76 -11.71 -17.54
C GLN A 532 21.68 -10.83 -16.92
N LYS A 533 22.10 -9.65 -16.44
CA LYS A 533 21.23 -8.55 -16.04
C LYS A 533 20.87 -7.76 -17.29
N ASP A 534 19.63 -7.76 -17.70
CA ASP A 534 19.21 -7.12 -18.94
C ASP A 534 18.08 -6.10 -18.66
N LYS A 535 16.89 -6.38 -19.08
CA LYS A 535 15.73 -5.48 -18.97
C LYS A 535 15.13 -5.51 -17.56
N ASN A 536 14.23 -4.58 -17.27
CA ASN A 536 13.45 -4.58 -16.05
C ASN A 536 11.96 -4.38 -16.39
N PRO A 537 11.04 -4.79 -15.50
CA PRO A 537 9.60 -4.66 -15.72
C PRO A 537 9.05 -3.26 -15.43
N ILE A 538 9.85 -2.36 -14.83
CA ILE A 538 9.40 -1.03 -14.42
C ILE A 538 9.49 -0.10 -15.64
N PRO A 539 8.37 0.46 -16.10
CA PRO A 539 8.40 1.41 -17.21
C PRO A 539 9.23 2.66 -16.88
N THR A 540 10.05 3.09 -17.85
CA THR A 540 10.84 4.32 -17.74
C THR A 540 10.04 5.54 -18.17
N PHE A 541 9.00 5.34 -19.00
CA PHE A 541 8.13 6.38 -19.51
C PHE A 541 6.68 6.03 -19.28
N TYR A 542 5.91 7.01 -18.81
CA TYR A 542 4.47 6.99 -18.71
C TYR A 542 3.90 8.13 -19.52
N LEU A 543 2.95 7.84 -20.38
CA LEU A 543 2.28 8.83 -21.21
C LEU A 543 0.78 8.71 -20.99
N GLY A 544 0.11 9.83 -20.82
CA GLY A 544 -1.34 9.91 -20.71
C GLY A 544 -1.88 11.00 -21.62
N PHE A 545 -2.98 10.72 -22.26
CA PHE A 545 -3.74 11.68 -23.06
C PHE A 545 -5.21 11.60 -22.67
N PHE A 546 -5.84 12.76 -22.56
CA PHE A 546 -7.28 12.83 -22.42
C PHE A 546 -7.87 13.97 -23.26
N SER A 547 -9.13 13.84 -23.62
CA SER A 547 -9.90 14.90 -24.21
C SER A 547 -11.31 14.93 -23.62
N ASN A 548 -11.82 16.12 -23.37
CA ASN A 548 -13.18 16.35 -22.90
C ASN A 548 -13.89 17.32 -23.85
N LEU A 549 -15.03 16.87 -24.38
CA LEU A 549 -15.90 17.67 -25.24
C LEU A 549 -17.23 17.88 -24.50
N ARG A 550 -17.59 19.12 -24.25
CA ARG A 550 -18.95 19.51 -23.90
C ARG A 550 -19.57 20.23 -25.09
N TYR A 551 -20.67 19.71 -25.59
CA TYR A 551 -21.48 20.34 -26.64
C TYR A 551 -22.92 20.46 -26.15
N LYS A 552 -23.37 21.69 -25.87
CA LYS A 552 -24.69 21.96 -25.25
C LYS A 552 -24.90 21.15 -23.97
N LYS A 553 -25.77 20.11 -24.04
CA LYS A 553 -26.10 19.22 -22.91
C LYS A 553 -25.34 17.89 -22.95
N TRP A 554 -24.50 17.67 -23.95
CA TRP A 554 -23.75 16.44 -24.13
C TRP A 554 -22.33 16.61 -23.63
N ASN A 555 -21.83 15.59 -22.91
CA ASN A 555 -20.43 15.48 -22.51
C ASN A 555 -19.89 14.16 -23.04
N ALA A 556 -18.70 14.23 -23.64
CA ALA A 556 -17.96 13.08 -24.10
C ALA A 556 -16.50 13.22 -23.65
N GLY A 557 -15.93 12.13 -23.13
CA GLY A 557 -14.54 12.08 -22.67
C GLY A 557 -13.82 10.85 -23.24
N PHE A 558 -12.53 11.04 -23.52
CA PHE A 558 -11.62 9.97 -23.96
C PHE A 558 -10.34 10.04 -23.13
#